data_0b9217bb6d03b5345306813246dd9afa
#
_entry.id   0b9217bb6d03b5345306813246dd9afa
#
_cell.length_a   1.000
_cell.length_b   1.000
_cell.length_c   1.000
_cell.angle_alpha   90.00
_cell.angle_beta   90.00
_cell.angle_gamma   90.00
#
_symmetry.space_group_name_H-M   'P 1'
#
loop_
_entity.id
_entity.type
_entity.pdbx_description
1 polymer ?
#
loop_
_entity_poly.entity_id
_entity_poly.type
_entity_poly.pdbx_seq_one_letter_code
_entity_poly.pdbx_strand_id
1 'polypeptide(L)'
;YDVDVQLAGEWKGNIADYDLVILHQLPSSTNTIPQVINEVQAKRIPTWFITGSQTSVVAFNKAQSLLNINSNGQSANEVTALMDLQFNLFTIDDKTLGILPRLPALSAPYGQYTASKASQVVAYQKIGSVATKTPLLLFSIPGGEKTAVLCGENIWKWRLYDYVLNNTQEASDEIIGKTVQYLAAKNDKKQFRVSQARAVYTEQENIILDAELYNDTYELINTPDATITITDESGKDFDFQFSKTGNSYTLSAGYFSPGNYSYKASTTFNGKTYTDAGAFSVSPVRLETINITADHRLMNQLAVQ
;
A
#
# COMPACT_ATOMS: atom_id res chain seq x y z
N TYR A 1 10.08 -12.41 3.17
CA TYR A 1 10.33 -11.80 4.48
C TYR A 1 11.17 -12.77 5.32
N ASP A 2 12.15 -12.23 6.06
CA ASP A 2 12.83 -12.97 7.12
C ASP A 2 12.04 -12.79 8.41
N VAL A 3 11.81 -13.88 9.14
CA VAL A 3 10.94 -13.87 10.32
C VAL A 3 11.68 -14.50 11.50
N ASP A 4 11.87 -13.70 12.56
CA ASP A 4 12.37 -14.16 13.84
C ASP A 4 11.21 -14.39 14.81
N VAL A 5 11.13 -15.57 15.39
CA VAL A 5 10.11 -15.91 16.40
C VAL A 5 10.78 -16.13 17.74
N GLN A 6 10.38 -15.35 18.74
CA GLN A 6 10.95 -15.44 20.09
C GLN A 6 9.87 -15.34 21.16
N LEU A 7 10.11 -16.00 22.28
CA LEU A 7 9.28 -15.81 23.47
C LEU A 7 9.61 -14.47 24.13
N ALA A 8 8.57 -13.75 24.55
CA ALA A 8 8.72 -12.40 25.13
C ALA A 8 9.71 -12.31 26.31
N GLY A 9 9.85 -13.37 27.10
CA GLY A 9 10.80 -13.43 28.23
C GLY A 9 12.26 -13.71 27.81
N GLU A 10 12.49 -14.15 26.59
CA GLU A 10 13.81 -14.55 26.08
C GLU A 10 14.39 -13.53 25.10
N TRP A 11 13.59 -12.53 24.71
CA TRP A 11 14.01 -11.54 23.73
C TRP A 11 15.16 -10.66 24.22
N LYS A 12 16.24 -10.60 23.43
CA LYS A 12 17.45 -9.80 23.70
C LYS A 12 17.93 -8.99 22.49
N GLY A 13 17.13 -8.96 21.42
CA GLY A 13 17.48 -8.26 20.18
C GLY A 13 17.34 -6.74 20.28
N ASN A 14 17.63 -6.06 19.18
CA ASN A 14 17.36 -4.64 18.99
C ASN A 14 16.12 -4.49 18.11
N ILE A 15 15.07 -3.88 18.62
CA ILE A 15 13.80 -3.72 17.89
C ILE A 15 13.95 -2.88 16.62
N ALA A 16 14.99 -2.02 16.52
CA ALA A 16 15.23 -1.20 15.34
C ALA A 16 15.71 -1.98 14.10
N ASP A 17 16.10 -3.23 14.28
CA ASP A 17 16.55 -4.08 13.18
C ASP A 17 15.37 -4.69 12.42
N TYR A 18 14.14 -4.46 12.89
CA TYR A 18 12.91 -5.02 12.32
C TYR A 18 12.05 -3.95 11.64
N ASP A 19 11.49 -4.28 10.47
CA ASP A 19 10.54 -3.45 9.73
C ASP A 19 9.10 -3.57 10.26
N LEU A 20 8.80 -4.62 11.03
CA LEU A 20 7.50 -4.92 11.62
C LEU A 20 7.67 -5.77 12.87
N VAL A 21 6.90 -5.47 13.90
CA VAL A 21 6.79 -6.29 15.12
C VAL A 21 5.38 -6.85 15.23
N ILE A 22 5.28 -8.17 15.40
CA ILE A 22 4.00 -8.86 15.63
C ILE A 22 3.94 -9.32 17.09
N LEU A 23 2.96 -8.80 17.82
CA LEU A 23 2.76 -9.08 19.24
C LEU A 23 1.58 -10.03 19.41
N HIS A 24 1.88 -11.34 19.50
CA HIS A 24 0.86 -12.37 19.67
C HIS A 24 0.51 -12.54 21.15
N GLN A 25 -0.72 -12.15 21.52
CA GLN A 25 -1.25 -12.12 22.89
C GLN A 25 -0.42 -11.27 23.87
N LEU A 26 0.35 -10.33 23.35
CA LEU A 26 1.16 -9.40 24.13
C LEU A 26 0.64 -7.97 23.96
N PRO A 27 0.76 -7.13 25.01
CA PRO A 27 1.21 -7.46 26.38
C PRO A 27 0.25 -8.46 27.06
N SER A 28 0.81 -9.40 27.83
CA SER A 28 0.03 -10.40 28.56
C SER A 28 -0.10 -10.08 30.05
N SER A 29 -0.95 -10.82 30.76
CA SER A 29 -1.10 -10.69 32.20
C SER A 29 0.16 -11.09 32.97
N THR A 30 0.97 -11.99 32.44
CA THR A 30 2.22 -12.47 33.04
C THR A 30 3.46 -11.73 32.55
N ASN A 31 3.39 -11.13 31.34
CA ASN A 31 4.51 -10.39 30.75
C ASN A 31 3.99 -9.18 29.97
N THR A 32 4.13 -7.99 30.56
CA THR A 32 3.66 -6.74 29.95
C THR A 32 4.63 -6.12 28.96
N ILE A 33 5.83 -6.68 28.78
CA ILE A 33 6.88 -6.24 27.82
C ILE A 33 7.07 -4.71 27.71
N PRO A 34 7.19 -3.96 28.82
CA PRO A 34 7.18 -2.50 28.78
C PRO A 34 8.36 -1.93 27.98
N GLN A 35 9.52 -2.57 28.01
CA GLN A 35 10.69 -2.14 27.24
C GLN A 35 10.44 -2.23 25.73
N VAL A 36 9.91 -3.36 25.25
CA VAL A 36 9.57 -3.55 23.83
C VAL A 36 8.52 -2.53 23.37
N ILE A 37 7.46 -2.33 24.16
CA ILE A 37 6.41 -1.34 23.84
C ILE A 37 6.99 0.07 23.76
N ASN A 38 7.80 0.48 24.72
CA ASN A 38 8.42 1.81 24.75
C ASN A 38 9.35 2.02 23.54
N GLU A 39 10.15 1.01 23.18
CA GLU A 39 11.03 1.08 22.02
C GLU A 39 10.26 1.13 20.68
N VAL A 40 9.23 0.31 20.53
CA VAL A 40 8.35 0.31 19.37
C VAL A 40 7.73 1.70 19.16
N GLN A 41 7.17 2.29 20.23
CA GLN A 41 6.57 3.62 20.20
C GLN A 41 7.62 4.72 19.91
N ALA A 42 8.78 4.70 20.61
CA ALA A 42 9.83 5.69 20.44
C ALA A 42 10.42 5.70 19.00
N LYS A 43 10.57 4.52 18.42
CA LYS A 43 11.15 4.33 17.07
C LYS A 43 10.09 4.28 15.98
N ARG A 44 8.80 4.34 16.35
CA ARG A 44 7.63 4.24 15.43
C ARG A 44 7.68 3.00 14.53
N ILE A 45 8.06 1.86 15.12
CA ILE A 45 8.11 0.61 14.37
C ILE A 45 6.67 0.13 14.13
N PRO A 46 6.30 -0.20 12.90
CA PRO A 46 5.00 -0.79 12.58
C PRO A 46 4.70 -1.99 13.46
N THR A 47 3.49 -2.06 14.00
CA THR A 47 3.15 -3.10 14.99
C THR A 47 1.82 -3.74 14.69
N TRP A 48 1.79 -5.06 14.71
CA TRP A 48 0.57 -5.85 14.64
C TRP A 48 0.28 -6.53 15.97
N PHE A 49 -0.80 -6.12 16.60
CA PHE A 49 -1.30 -6.77 17.83
C PHE A 49 -2.30 -7.86 17.47
N ILE A 50 -2.11 -9.05 17.99
CA ILE A 50 -3.07 -10.16 17.93
C ILE A 50 -3.51 -10.44 19.36
N THR A 51 -4.77 -10.09 19.69
CA THR A 51 -5.28 -10.29 21.06
C THR A 51 -5.82 -11.70 21.23
N GLY A 52 -5.86 -12.16 22.49
CA GLY A 52 -6.37 -13.49 22.83
C GLY A 52 -6.56 -13.64 24.33
N SER A 53 -6.71 -14.87 24.79
CA SER A 53 -7.03 -15.21 26.19
C SER A 53 -5.96 -14.78 27.21
N GLN A 54 -4.70 -14.63 26.78
CA GLN A 54 -3.60 -14.20 27.66
C GLN A 54 -3.37 -12.69 27.63
N THR A 55 -4.02 -11.94 26.74
CA THR A 55 -3.81 -10.51 26.59
C THR A 55 -4.28 -9.75 27.84
N SER A 56 -3.39 -8.96 28.41
CA SER A 56 -3.77 -7.97 29.42
C SER A 56 -4.44 -6.77 28.74
N VAL A 57 -5.76 -6.71 28.76
CA VAL A 57 -6.53 -5.63 28.14
C VAL A 57 -6.10 -4.25 28.63
N VAL A 58 -5.79 -4.11 29.91
CA VAL A 58 -5.31 -2.84 30.49
C VAL A 58 -3.96 -2.43 29.92
N ALA A 59 -3.02 -3.38 29.82
CA ALA A 59 -1.70 -3.09 29.24
C ALA A 59 -1.77 -2.88 27.72
N PHE A 60 -2.62 -3.64 27.03
CA PHE A 60 -2.89 -3.48 25.59
C PHE A 60 -3.45 -2.07 25.26
N ASN A 61 -4.46 -1.60 26.03
CA ASN A 61 -5.03 -0.28 25.84
C ASN A 61 -4.00 0.87 26.05
N LYS A 62 -2.96 0.63 26.85
CA LYS A 62 -1.85 1.59 27.06
C LYS A 62 -0.78 1.50 25.97
N ALA A 63 -0.64 0.34 25.34
CA ALA A 63 0.42 0.06 24.37
C ALA A 63 0.12 0.65 22.98
N GLN A 64 -1.13 0.99 22.66
CA GLN A 64 -1.54 1.52 21.37
C GLN A 64 -2.79 2.41 21.50
N SER A 65 -3.07 3.22 20.51
CA SER A 65 -4.19 4.19 20.49
C SER A 65 -5.27 3.87 19.46
N LEU A 66 -5.12 2.76 18.71
CA LEU A 66 -6.00 2.40 17.61
C LEU A 66 -7.34 1.85 18.08
N LEU A 67 -7.32 1.06 19.15
CA LEU A 67 -8.48 0.37 19.69
C LEU A 67 -8.47 0.36 21.21
N ASN A 68 -9.58 0.72 21.82
CA ASN A 68 -9.78 0.54 23.26
C ASN A 68 -10.78 -0.59 23.51
N ILE A 69 -10.44 -1.51 24.38
CA ILE A 69 -11.31 -2.62 24.81
C ILE A 69 -11.66 -2.39 26.28
N ASN A 70 -12.94 -2.23 26.58
CA ASN A 70 -13.43 -2.19 27.96
C ASN A 70 -14.01 -3.56 28.31
N SER A 71 -13.24 -4.35 29.07
CA SER A 71 -13.59 -5.73 29.42
C SER A 71 -13.75 -5.85 30.92
N ASN A 72 -14.82 -6.52 31.34
CA ASN A 72 -15.14 -6.74 32.76
C ASN A 72 -14.65 -8.09 33.30
N GLY A 73 -13.91 -8.88 32.52
CA GLY A 73 -13.53 -10.22 32.94
C GLY A 73 -12.72 -11.03 31.93
N GLN A 74 -12.55 -12.30 32.26
CA GLN A 74 -11.72 -13.24 31.48
C GLN A 74 -12.53 -14.06 30.44
N SER A 75 -13.79 -13.69 30.18
CA SER A 75 -14.59 -14.38 29.16
C SER A 75 -14.16 -14.00 27.76
N ALA A 76 -14.30 -14.94 26.85
CA ALA A 76 -14.07 -14.74 25.42
C ALA A 76 -15.33 -15.09 24.63
N ASN A 77 -15.50 -14.44 23.49
CA ASN A 77 -16.52 -14.77 22.52
C ASN A 77 -15.90 -15.54 21.33
N GLU A 78 -16.62 -16.52 20.84
CA GLU A 78 -16.32 -17.08 19.53
C GLU A 78 -16.95 -16.20 18.44
N VAL A 79 -16.08 -15.67 17.58
CA VAL A 79 -16.47 -14.69 16.56
C VAL A 79 -16.01 -15.11 15.17
N THR A 80 -16.84 -14.94 14.18
CA THR A 80 -16.49 -15.10 12.76
C THR A 80 -16.33 -13.75 12.10
N ALA A 81 -15.61 -13.70 10.98
CA ALA A 81 -15.35 -12.46 10.26
C ALA A 81 -16.56 -12.03 9.43
N LEU A 82 -16.93 -10.77 9.53
CA LEU A 82 -17.88 -10.08 8.65
C LEU A 82 -17.16 -8.91 7.98
N MET A 83 -16.92 -9.01 6.68
CA MET A 83 -16.17 -7.99 5.93
C MET A 83 -16.87 -6.65 5.89
N ASP A 84 -16.09 -5.57 5.98
CA ASP A 84 -16.57 -4.22 5.69
C ASP A 84 -16.38 -3.90 4.21
N LEU A 85 -17.48 -3.72 3.47
CA LEU A 85 -17.45 -3.38 2.04
C LEU A 85 -16.92 -1.96 1.76
N GLN A 86 -16.77 -1.13 2.79
CA GLN A 86 -16.20 0.22 2.67
C GLN A 86 -14.68 0.25 2.87
N PHE A 87 -14.08 -0.90 3.19
CA PHE A 87 -12.64 -1.01 3.35
C PHE A 87 -11.91 -0.75 2.03
N ASN A 88 -10.87 0.11 2.05
CA ASN A 88 -10.17 0.55 0.84
C ASN A 88 -8.66 0.79 1.00
N LEU A 89 -8.03 0.37 2.12
CA LEU A 89 -6.59 0.50 2.28
C LEU A 89 -5.80 -0.41 1.34
N PHE A 90 -6.36 -1.58 1.03
CA PHE A 90 -5.83 -2.51 0.04
C PHE A 90 -6.95 -3.38 -0.54
N THR A 91 -6.68 -3.97 -1.69
CA THR A 91 -7.63 -4.86 -2.38
C THR A 91 -7.55 -6.27 -1.79
N ILE A 92 -8.69 -6.91 -1.58
CA ILE A 92 -8.82 -8.32 -1.20
C ILE A 92 -9.52 -9.03 -2.35
N ASP A 93 -9.00 -10.19 -2.77
CA ASP A 93 -9.57 -10.97 -3.86
C ASP A 93 -11.00 -11.44 -3.53
N ASP A 94 -11.88 -11.45 -4.52
CA ASP A 94 -13.29 -11.87 -4.37
C ASP A 94 -13.41 -13.30 -3.84
N LYS A 95 -12.48 -14.19 -4.18
CA LYS A 95 -12.43 -15.55 -3.63
C LYS A 95 -12.21 -15.54 -2.13
N THR A 96 -11.27 -14.73 -1.66
CA THR A 96 -10.98 -14.55 -0.24
C THR A 96 -12.17 -13.93 0.49
N LEU A 97 -12.81 -12.91 -0.10
CA LEU A 97 -14.04 -12.32 0.44
C LEU A 97 -15.16 -13.36 0.59
N GLY A 98 -15.30 -14.27 -0.36
CA GLY A 98 -16.30 -15.34 -0.33
C GLY A 98 -16.05 -16.43 0.73
N ILE A 99 -14.80 -16.64 1.12
CA ILE A 99 -14.41 -17.68 2.10
C ILE A 99 -14.42 -17.16 3.53
N LEU A 100 -14.02 -15.92 3.79
CA LEU A 100 -13.87 -15.35 5.13
C LEU A 100 -15.05 -15.61 6.07
N PRO A 101 -16.33 -15.47 5.64
CA PRO A 101 -17.49 -15.76 6.51
C PRO A 101 -17.64 -17.24 6.90
N ARG A 102 -16.92 -18.12 6.18
CA ARG A 102 -16.97 -19.59 6.37
C ARG A 102 -15.82 -20.11 7.21
N LEU A 103 -14.80 -19.26 7.46
CA LEU A 103 -13.66 -19.64 8.26
C LEU A 103 -14.04 -19.86 9.72
N PRO A 104 -13.31 -20.73 10.45
CA PRO A 104 -13.58 -21.02 11.85
C PRO A 104 -13.59 -19.77 12.73
N ALA A 105 -14.40 -19.79 13.76
CA ALA A 105 -14.45 -18.73 14.74
C ALA A 105 -13.09 -18.55 15.45
N LEU A 106 -12.75 -17.28 15.66
CA LEU A 106 -11.65 -16.85 16.52
C LEU A 106 -12.17 -16.61 17.94
N SER A 107 -11.29 -16.78 18.92
CA SER A 107 -11.61 -16.47 20.31
C SER A 107 -11.19 -15.04 20.62
N ALA A 108 -12.16 -14.13 20.73
CA ALA A 108 -11.95 -12.70 20.96
C ALA A 108 -12.23 -12.34 22.44
N PRO A 109 -11.47 -11.44 23.07
CA PRO A 109 -11.77 -10.94 24.40
C PRO A 109 -13.20 -10.36 24.47
N TYR A 110 -13.96 -10.72 25.51
CA TYR A 110 -15.28 -10.14 25.74
C TYR A 110 -15.16 -8.69 26.20
N GLY A 111 -15.99 -7.78 25.65
CA GLY A 111 -16.02 -6.39 26.09
C GLY A 111 -16.65 -5.43 25.10
N GLN A 112 -16.61 -4.15 25.43
CA GLN A 112 -16.95 -3.05 24.53
C GLN A 112 -15.69 -2.57 23.81
N TYR A 113 -15.78 -2.46 22.50
CA TYR A 113 -14.68 -2.05 21.63
C TYR A 113 -14.94 -0.65 21.08
N THR A 114 -13.98 0.23 21.26
CA THR A 114 -14.04 1.60 20.72
C THR A 114 -12.83 1.83 19.83
N ALA A 115 -13.07 1.84 18.53
CA ALA A 115 -12.03 2.12 17.54
C ALA A 115 -11.74 3.63 17.45
N SER A 116 -10.50 3.99 17.22
CA SER A 116 -10.09 5.37 16.92
C SER A 116 -10.74 5.87 15.62
N LYS A 117 -11.00 7.17 15.52
CA LYS A 117 -11.42 7.80 14.25
C LYS A 117 -10.34 7.71 13.16
N ALA A 118 -9.08 7.54 13.56
CA ALA A 118 -7.94 7.32 12.67
C ALA A 118 -7.73 5.82 12.36
N SER A 119 -8.81 5.04 12.31
CA SER A 119 -8.76 3.61 11.96
C SER A 119 -9.70 3.28 10.82
N GLN A 120 -9.37 2.20 10.11
CA GLN A 120 -10.24 1.56 9.15
C GLN A 120 -10.40 0.08 9.48
N VAL A 121 -11.65 -0.38 9.50
CA VAL A 121 -11.98 -1.76 9.83
C VAL A 121 -12.06 -2.58 8.55
N VAL A 122 -11.35 -3.71 8.52
CA VAL A 122 -11.43 -4.72 7.44
C VAL A 122 -12.60 -5.65 7.68
N ALA A 123 -12.72 -6.13 8.92
CA ALA A 123 -13.75 -7.08 9.29
C ALA A 123 -14.29 -6.76 10.69
N TYR A 124 -15.59 -6.90 10.82
CA TYR A 124 -16.33 -6.85 12.09
C TYR A 124 -16.54 -8.25 12.64
N GLN A 125 -16.80 -8.32 13.93
CA GLN A 125 -17.17 -9.56 14.64
C GLN A 125 -18.62 -9.92 14.34
N LYS A 126 -18.86 -11.17 13.96
CA LYS A 126 -20.17 -11.80 13.93
C LYS A 126 -20.22 -12.86 15.02
N ILE A 127 -21.17 -12.75 15.95
CA ILE A 127 -21.33 -13.64 17.10
C ILE A 127 -22.55 -14.54 16.82
N GLY A 128 -22.33 -15.82 16.55
CA GLY A 128 -23.37 -16.71 16.07
C GLY A 128 -24.01 -16.20 14.77
N SER A 129 -25.31 -15.88 14.80
CA SER A 129 -26.04 -15.27 13.68
C SER A 129 -26.05 -13.74 13.70
N VAL A 130 -25.56 -13.09 14.76
CA VAL A 130 -25.69 -11.65 14.98
C VAL A 130 -24.48 -10.92 14.40
N ALA A 131 -24.72 -10.07 13.39
CA ALA A 131 -23.73 -9.13 12.88
C ALA A 131 -23.56 -7.98 13.88
N THR A 132 -22.32 -7.63 14.20
CA THR A 132 -22.02 -6.52 15.10
C THR A 132 -21.23 -5.43 14.38
N LYS A 133 -21.04 -4.28 15.03
CA LYS A 133 -20.09 -3.24 14.63
C LYS A 133 -18.82 -3.28 15.46
N THR A 134 -18.56 -4.36 16.16
CA THR A 134 -17.34 -4.60 16.92
C THR A 134 -16.21 -4.99 15.96
N PRO A 135 -15.09 -4.26 15.94
CA PRO A 135 -13.98 -4.59 15.04
C PRO A 135 -13.39 -5.98 15.34
N LEU A 136 -13.06 -6.72 14.28
CA LEU A 136 -12.27 -7.96 14.35
C LEU A 136 -10.85 -7.74 13.85
N LEU A 137 -10.70 -7.11 12.68
CA LEU A 137 -9.42 -6.72 12.11
C LEU A 137 -9.50 -5.26 11.67
N LEU A 138 -8.59 -4.44 12.17
CA LEU A 138 -8.54 -3.02 11.84
C LEU A 138 -7.10 -2.52 11.74
N PHE A 139 -6.95 -1.42 11.01
CA PHE A 139 -5.67 -0.77 10.72
C PHE A 139 -5.73 0.72 11.05
N SER A 140 -4.60 1.31 11.40
CA SER A 140 -4.44 2.77 11.37
C SER A 140 -4.51 3.27 9.92
N ILE A 141 -5.12 4.46 9.72
CA ILE A 141 -5.08 5.13 8.41
C ILE A 141 -3.68 5.69 8.11
N PRO A 142 -3.34 5.91 6.82
CA PRO A 142 -2.05 6.47 6.43
C PRO A 142 -1.76 7.83 7.05
N GLY A 143 -0.49 8.09 7.36
CA GLY A 143 0.00 9.37 7.92
C GLY A 143 0.30 9.35 9.42
N GLY A 144 -0.05 8.27 10.14
CA GLY A 144 0.30 8.02 11.53
C GLY A 144 1.25 6.83 11.72
N GLU A 145 1.32 6.35 12.96
CA GLU A 145 2.01 5.09 13.28
C GLU A 145 1.23 3.93 12.65
N LYS A 146 1.94 3.08 11.90
CA LYS A 146 1.33 1.92 11.27
C LYS A 146 1.06 0.84 12.31
N THR A 147 -0.18 0.70 12.67
CA THR A 147 -0.64 -0.27 13.65
C THR A 147 -1.81 -1.08 13.08
N ALA A 148 -1.82 -2.38 13.31
CA ALA A 148 -2.97 -3.23 13.09
C ALA A 148 -3.33 -3.97 14.37
N VAL A 149 -4.61 -4.29 14.51
CA VAL A 149 -5.12 -5.13 15.59
C VAL A 149 -6.02 -6.21 15.02
N LEU A 150 -5.69 -7.46 15.32
CA LEU A 150 -6.59 -8.61 15.17
C LEU A 150 -7.17 -8.96 16.54
N CYS A 151 -8.48 -8.83 16.66
CA CYS A 151 -9.19 -9.05 17.91
C CYS A 151 -9.63 -10.52 18.02
N GLY A 152 -8.67 -11.42 18.22
CA GLY A 152 -8.94 -12.84 18.37
C GLY A 152 -7.73 -13.72 18.15
N GLU A 153 -7.67 -14.81 18.89
CA GLU A 153 -6.67 -15.85 18.75
C GLU A 153 -7.18 -17.03 17.91
N ASN A 154 -6.27 -17.94 17.58
CA ASN A 154 -6.53 -19.15 16.77
C ASN A 154 -6.63 -18.90 15.25
N ILE A 155 -6.05 -17.83 14.73
CA ILE A 155 -6.02 -17.55 13.29
C ILE A 155 -5.39 -18.70 12.46
N TRP A 156 -4.52 -19.52 13.05
CA TRP A 156 -3.94 -20.70 12.40
C TRP A 156 -5.00 -21.69 11.90
N LYS A 157 -6.19 -21.72 12.54
CA LYS A 157 -7.34 -22.54 12.11
C LYS A 157 -7.85 -22.12 10.74
N TRP A 158 -7.73 -20.83 10.40
CA TRP A 158 -8.15 -20.32 9.10
C TRP A 158 -7.36 -20.98 7.97
N ARG A 159 -6.03 -21.09 8.15
CA ARG A 159 -5.15 -21.71 7.16
C ARG A 159 -5.43 -23.20 6.96
N LEU A 160 -5.70 -23.93 8.04
CA LEU A 160 -6.07 -25.34 7.94
C LEU A 160 -7.44 -25.54 7.30
N TYR A 161 -8.40 -24.69 7.66
CA TYR A 161 -9.77 -24.84 7.15
C TYR A 161 -9.87 -24.41 5.69
N ASP A 162 -9.14 -23.37 5.28
CA ASP A 162 -9.01 -22.98 3.88
C ASP A 162 -8.50 -24.17 3.03
N TYR A 163 -7.47 -24.86 3.52
CA TYR A 163 -6.97 -26.06 2.86
C TYR A 163 -8.04 -27.16 2.75
N VAL A 164 -8.81 -27.38 3.79
CA VAL A 164 -9.90 -28.40 3.78
C VAL A 164 -10.99 -28.02 2.77
N LEU A 165 -11.31 -26.74 2.62
CA LEU A 165 -12.35 -26.28 1.72
C LEU A 165 -11.91 -26.24 0.25
N ASN A 166 -10.68 -25.81 0.00
CA ASN A 166 -10.24 -25.39 -1.34
C ASN A 166 -8.98 -26.10 -1.85
N ASN A 167 -8.37 -26.98 -1.04
CA ASN A 167 -7.04 -27.56 -1.29
C ASN A 167 -5.93 -26.51 -1.48
N THR A 168 -6.15 -25.28 -1.06
CA THR A 168 -5.17 -24.18 -1.06
C THR A 168 -5.22 -23.45 0.28
N GLN A 169 -4.24 -22.59 0.53
CA GLN A 169 -4.18 -21.73 1.70
C GLN A 169 -4.22 -20.24 1.28
N GLU A 170 -4.59 -19.97 0.02
CA GLU A 170 -4.49 -18.68 -0.62
C GLU A 170 -5.28 -17.59 0.11
N ALA A 171 -6.51 -17.89 0.56
CA ALA A 171 -7.36 -16.90 1.21
C ALA A 171 -6.83 -16.48 2.59
N SER A 172 -6.36 -17.43 3.38
CA SER A 172 -5.76 -17.14 4.69
C SER A 172 -4.40 -16.45 4.54
N ASP A 173 -3.57 -16.92 3.59
CA ASP A 173 -2.25 -16.36 3.31
C ASP A 173 -2.36 -14.94 2.71
N GLU A 174 -3.40 -14.64 1.92
CA GLU A 174 -3.67 -13.29 1.43
C GLU A 174 -3.94 -12.31 2.57
N ILE A 175 -4.83 -12.62 3.51
CA ILE A 175 -5.16 -11.72 4.63
C ILE A 175 -3.91 -11.43 5.48
N ILE A 176 -3.14 -12.47 5.80
CA ILE A 176 -1.91 -12.32 6.59
C ILE A 176 -0.85 -11.55 5.78
N GLY A 177 -0.65 -11.94 4.53
CA GLY A 177 0.32 -11.32 3.63
C GLY A 177 0.04 -9.83 3.37
N LYS A 178 -1.22 -9.48 3.08
CA LYS A 178 -1.64 -8.07 2.89
C LYS A 178 -1.49 -7.26 4.17
N THR A 179 -1.78 -7.84 5.34
CA THR A 179 -1.56 -7.19 6.63
C THR A 179 -0.08 -6.88 6.84
N VAL A 180 0.80 -7.87 6.63
CA VAL A 180 2.26 -7.68 6.74
C VAL A 180 2.75 -6.66 5.72
N GLN A 181 2.31 -6.78 4.46
CA GLN A 181 2.69 -5.86 3.37
C GLN A 181 2.30 -4.42 3.68
N TYR A 182 1.07 -4.18 4.15
CA TYR A 182 0.60 -2.84 4.53
C TYR A 182 1.45 -2.24 5.66
N LEU A 183 1.72 -3.03 6.70
CA LEU A 183 2.47 -2.56 7.85
C LEU A 183 3.96 -2.34 7.52
N ALA A 184 4.61 -3.30 6.85
CA ALA A 184 6.03 -3.23 6.53
C ALA A 184 6.37 -2.29 5.37
N ALA A 185 5.38 -1.82 4.59
CA ALA A 185 5.62 -0.87 3.50
C ALA A 185 6.20 0.44 4.05
N LYS A 186 7.41 0.81 3.58
CA LYS A 186 8.06 2.07 3.99
C LYS A 186 7.35 3.25 3.33
N ASN A 187 7.03 4.29 4.10
CA ASN A 187 6.36 5.50 3.62
C ASN A 187 7.23 6.36 2.67
N ASP A 188 8.52 6.03 2.52
CA ASP A 188 9.49 6.80 1.74
C ASP A 188 9.41 6.55 0.22
N LYS A 189 8.64 5.57 -0.22
CA LYS A 189 8.46 5.31 -1.65
C LYS A 189 7.39 6.23 -2.22
N LYS A 190 7.77 6.96 -3.26
CA LYS A 190 6.86 7.82 -4.01
C LYS A 190 5.72 6.98 -4.58
N GLN A 191 4.49 7.24 -4.11
CA GLN A 191 3.30 6.45 -4.50
C GLN A 191 2.76 6.81 -5.89
N PHE A 192 3.07 8.02 -6.39
CA PHE A 192 2.75 8.43 -7.75
C PHE A 192 4.02 8.82 -8.49
N ARG A 193 4.24 8.22 -9.64
CA ARG A 193 5.43 8.44 -10.47
C ARG A 193 5.02 8.59 -11.92
N VAL A 194 5.65 9.55 -12.59
CA VAL A 194 5.60 9.71 -14.05
C VAL A 194 6.95 9.30 -14.62
N SER A 195 6.95 8.45 -15.60
CA SER A 195 8.12 8.01 -16.33
C SER A 195 8.02 8.41 -17.80
N GLN A 196 9.17 8.66 -18.39
CA GLN A 196 9.33 8.99 -19.79
C GLN A 196 10.37 8.06 -20.41
N ALA A 197 10.17 7.67 -21.66
CA ALA A 197 11.08 6.76 -22.33
C ALA A 197 12.47 7.39 -22.56
N ARG A 198 12.54 8.72 -22.70
CA ARG A 198 13.77 9.49 -22.97
C ARG A 198 13.70 10.86 -22.32
N ALA A 199 14.85 11.44 -22.00
CA ALA A 199 14.96 12.82 -21.55
C ALA A 199 14.99 13.83 -22.73
N VAL A 200 15.37 13.39 -23.92
CA VAL A 200 15.45 14.20 -25.13
C VAL A 200 14.71 13.50 -26.28
N TYR A 201 13.78 14.20 -26.90
CA TYR A 201 13.01 13.80 -28.07
C TYR A 201 13.39 14.65 -29.26
N THR A 202 13.03 14.22 -30.46
CA THR A 202 13.04 15.06 -31.67
C THR A 202 11.65 15.64 -31.94
N GLU A 203 11.57 16.75 -32.69
CA GLU A 203 10.29 17.38 -33.06
C GLU A 203 9.34 16.47 -33.88
N GLN A 204 9.85 15.35 -34.39
CA GLN A 204 9.08 14.36 -35.15
C GLN A 204 8.66 13.16 -34.31
N GLU A 205 9.07 13.12 -33.03
CA GLU A 205 8.70 12.04 -32.11
C GLU A 205 7.48 12.42 -31.28
N ASN A 206 6.55 11.49 -31.18
CA ASN A 206 5.43 11.61 -30.26
C ASN A 206 5.91 11.39 -28.82
N ILE A 207 5.57 12.32 -27.92
CA ILE A 207 5.94 12.24 -26.51
C ILE A 207 4.93 11.35 -25.79
N ILE A 208 5.44 10.24 -25.25
CA ILE A 208 4.66 9.31 -24.46
C ILE A 208 5.17 9.37 -23.03
N LEU A 209 4.24 9.59 -22.12
CA LEU A 209 4.47 9.59 -20.68
C LEU A 209 3.63 8.50 -20.03
N ASP A 210 4.26 7.67 -19.23
CA ASP A 210 3.57 6.65 -18.43
C ASP A 210 3.51 7.09 -16.97
N ALA A 211 2.42 6.78 -16.29
CA ALA A 211 2.31 7.07 -14.88
C ALA A 211 1.81 5.84 -14.10
N GLU A 212 2.31 5.72 -12.89
CA GLU A 212 2.00 4.64 -11.97
C GLU A 212 1.54 5.24 -10.65
N LEU A 213 0.39 4.78 -10.17
CA LEU A 213 -0.10 5.07 -8.83
C LEU A 213 -0.11 3.79 -8.02
N TYR A 214 0.43 3.87 -6.81
CA TYR A 214 0.46 2.77 -5.86
C TYR A 214 -0.42 3.08 -4.65
N ASN A 215 -1.21 2.10 -4.23
CA ASN A 215 -1.93 2.18 -2.96
C ASN A 215 -0.97 2.03 -1.76
N ASP A 216 -1.51 2.02 -0.55
CA ASP A 216 -0.70 1.95 0.68
C ASP A 216 0.00 0.59 0.88
N THR A 217 -0.38 -0.43 0.13
CA THR A 217 0.30 -1.75 0.06
C THR A 217 1.26 -1.87 -1.12
N TYR A 218 1.49 -0.78 -1.85
CA TYR A 218 2.30 -0.76 -3.08
C TYR A 218 1.79 -1.67 -4.19
N GLU A 219 0.48 -1.81 -4.30
CA GLU A 219 -0.16 -2.40 -5.46
C GLU A 219 -0.47 -1.30 -6.47
N LEU A 220 -0.27 -1.58 -7.76
CA LEU A 220 -0.63 -0.68 -8.84
C LEU A 220 -2.15 -0.53 -8.95
N ILE A 221 -2.60 0.73 -8.95
CA ILE A 221 -4.01 1.09 -9.12
C ILE A 221 -4.13 2.25 -10.12
N ASN A 222 -5.25 2.29 -10.85
CA ASN A 222 -5.61 3.41 -11.75
C ASN A 222 -7.09 3.79 -11.65
N THR A 223 -7.71 3.56 -10.49
CA THR A 223 -9.11 3.92 -10.26
C THR A 223 -9.37 5.42 -10.35
N PRO A 224 -8.55 6.32 -9.74
CA PRO A 224 -8.73 7.76 -9.91
C PRO A 224 -8.27 8.24 -11.28
N ASP A 225 -8.68 9.44 -11.66
CA ASP A 225 -8.15 10.10 -12.84
C ASP A 225 -6.83 10.80 -12.50
N ALA A 226 -5.91 10.83 -13.47
CA ALA A 226 -4.63 11.51 -13.35
C ALA A 226 -4.49 12.57 -14.44
N THR A 227 -4.03 13.75 -14.06
CA THR A 227 -3.83 14.90 -14.94
C THR A 227 -2.38 15.32 -14.95
N ILE A 228 -1.96 16.00 -16.01
CA ILE A 228 -0.64 16.55 -16.15
C ILE A 228 -0.70 17.90 -16.90
N THR A 229 0.03 18.86 -16.39
CA THR A 229 0.29 20.14 -17.06
C THR A 229 1.74 20.13 -17.52
N ILE A 230 1.95 20.36 -18.82
CA ILE A 230 3.27 20.52 -19.43
C ILE A 230 3.46 22.00 -19.71
N THR A 231 4.56 22.59 -19.25
CA THR A 231 4.85 24.02 -19.38
C THR A 231 6.10 24.21 -20.23
N ASP A 232 6.06 25.08 -21.24
CA ASP A 232 7.19 25.45 -22.06
C ASP A 232 8.06 26.55 -21.41
N GLU A 233 9.19 26.91 -22.03
CA GLU A 233 10.09 27.97 -21.54
C GLU A 233 9.46 29.36 -21.49
N SER A 234 8.39 29.60 -22.25
CA SER A 234 7.66 30.86 -22.25
C SER A 234 6.60 30.93 -21.14
N GLY A 235 6.40 29.84 -20.41
CA GLY A 235 5.37 29.72 -19.38
C GLY A 235 4.00 29.36 -19.94
N LYS A 236 3.91 28.88 -21.17
CA LYS A 236 2.65 28.41 -21.73
C LYS A 236 2.36 27.00 -21.26
N ASP A 237 1.17 26.78 -20.74
CA ASP A 237 0.69 25.52 -20.22
C ASP A 237 -0.09 24.72 -21.26
N PHE A 238 0.11 23.41 -21.23
CA PHE A 238 -0.62 22.41 -22.00
C PHE A 238 -1.15 21.36 -21.03
N ASP A 239 -2.47 21.33 -20.85
CA ASP A 239 -3.13 20.42 -19.93
C ASP A 239 -3.59 19.14 -20.62
N PHE A 240 -3.30 18.00 -20.01
CA PHE A 240 -3.69 16.68 -20.48
C PHE A 240 -4.24 15.83 -19.34
N GLN A 241 -5.00 14.82 -19.74
CA GLN A 241 -5.45 13.75 -18.87
C GLN A 241 -4.85 12.43 -19.34
N PHE A 242 -4.36 11.63 -18.40
CA PHE A 242 -3.86 10.29 -18.70
C PHE A 242 -5.01 9.33 -19.05
N SER A 243 -4.75 8.45 -20.00
CA SER A 243 -5.59 7.30 -20.29
C SER A 243 -5.24 6.13 -19.38
N LYS A 244 -6.24 5.40 -18.90
CA LYS A 244 -6.05 4.20 -18.08
C LYS A 244 -5.69 3.02 -18.95
N THR A 245 -4.58 2.33 -18.66
CA THR A 245 -4.07 1.19 -19.44
C THR A 245 -3.64 0.08 -18.49
N GLY A 246 -4.34 -1.06 -18.51
CA GLY A 246 -4.12 -2.10 -17.51
C GLY A 246 -4.33 -1.57 -16.09
N ASN A 247 -3.30 -1.65 -15.23
CA ASN A 247 -3.30 -1.11 -13.88
C ASN A 247 -2.50 0.20 -13.75
N SER A 248 -2.09 0.82 -14.86
CA SER A 248 -1.30 2.05 -14.93
C SER A 248 -1.98 3.11 -15.80
N TYR A 249 -1.25 4.17 -16.12
CA TYR A 249 -1.71 5.27 -16.95
C TYR A 249 -0.72 5.51 -18.07
N THR A 250 -1.22 5.91 -19.23
CA THR A 250 -0.41 6.30 -20.39
C THR A 250 -0.99 7.59 -21.00
N LEU A 251 -0.11 8.49 -21.38
CA LEU A 251 -0.45 9.71 -22.11
C LEU A 251 0.37 9.78 -23.40
N SER A 252 -0.32 9.98 -24.51
CA SER A 252 0.26 10.43 -25.78
C SER A 252 0.05 11.94 -25.87
N ALA A 253 1.07 12.72 -25.53
CA ALA A 253 0.97 14.18 -25.50
C ALA A 253 1.12 14.83 -26.88
N GLY A 254 1.49 14.04 -27.92
CA GLY A 254 1.68 14.53 -29.29
C GLY A 254 3.10 15.04 -29.56
N TYR A 255 3.19 15.97 -30.52
CA TYR A 255 4.44 16.54 -31.00
C TYR A 255 4.62 17.94 -30.43
N PHE A 256 5.85 18.26 -30.03
CA PHE A 256 6.19 19.57 -29.46
C PHE A 256 7.28 20.24 -30.31
N SER A 257 7.27 21.56 -30.33
CA SER A 257 8.32 22.35 -30.97
C SER A 257 9.66 22.20 -30.22
N PRO A 258 10.81 22.43 -30.90
CA PRO A 258 12.09 22.42 -30.19
C PRO A 258 12.13 23.38 -29.02
N GLY A 259 12.58 22.91 -27.85
CA GLY A 259 12.64 23.66 -26.60
C GLY A 259 12.73 22.75 -25.37
N ASN A 260 12.77 23.35 -24.19
CA ASN A 260 12.72 22.64 -22.92
C ASN A 260 11.33 22.74 -22.30
N TYR A 261 10.88 21.65 -21.76
CA TYR A 261 9.56 21.51 -21.16
C TYR A 261 9.66 20.94 -19.76
N SER A 262 8.89 21.50 -18.84
CA SER A 262 8.68 20.93 -17.52
C SER A 262 7.26 20.39 -17.42
N TYR A 263 7.04 19.39 -16.58
CA TYR A 263 5.70 18.91 -16.32
C TYR A 263 5.43 18.72 -14.82
N LYS A 264 4.15 18.85 -14.46
CA LYS A 264 3.62 18.54 -13.16
C LYS A 264 2.35 17.70 -13.32
N ALA A 265 2.41 16.47 -12.84
CA ALA A 265 1.28 15.56 -12.83
C ALA A 265 0.66 15.44 -11.45
N SER A 266 -0.64 15.16 -11.39
CA SER A 266 -1.36 14.98 -10.14
C SER A 266 -2.51 13.99 -10.28
N THR A 267 -2.80 13.31 -9.16
CA THR A 267 -3.98 12.46 -9.00
C THR A 267 -4.43 12.50 -7.55
N THR A 268 -5.73 12.29 -7.30
CA THR A 268 -6.29 12.26 -5.94
C THR A 268 -6.90 10.90 -5.67
N PHE A 269 -6.42 10.23 -4.63
CA PHE A 269 -6.91 8.95 -4.19
C PHE A 269 -7.12 8.95 -2.67
N ASN A 270 -8.25 8.44 -2.20
CA ASN A 270 -8.64 8.40 -0.79
C ASN A 270 -8.52 9.78 -0.07
N GLY A 271 -8.86 10.86 -0.77
CA GLY A 271 -8.79 12.23 -0.22
C GLY A 271 -7.38 12.81 -0.11
N LYS A 272 -6.34 12.09 -0.55
CA LYS A 272 -4.95 12.54 -0.59
C LYS A 272 -4.54 12.81 -2.02
N THR A 273 -3.93 13.98 -2.28
CA THR A 273 -3.39 14.33 -3.59
C THR A 273 -1.92 13.94 -3.68
N TYR A 274 -1.61 13.20 -4.74
CA TYR A 274 -0.25 12.76 -5.08
C TYR A 274 0.21 13.55 -6.30
N THR A 275 1.48 13.96 -6.29
CA THR A 275 2.06 14.74 -7.38
C THR A 275 3.41 14.19 -7.79
N ASP A 276 3.72 14.33 -9.07
CA ASP A 276 5.05 14.12 -9.63
C ASP A 276 5.40 15.21 -10.61
N ALA A 277 6.71 15.50 -10.76
CA ALA A 277 7.21 16.53 -11.66
C ALA A 277 8.51 16.06 -12.33
N GLY A 278 8.72 16.52 -13.55
CA GLY A 278 9.93 16.23 -14.30
C GLY A 278 10.11 17.21 -15.46
N ALA A 279 11.04 16.89 -16.35
CA ALA A 279 11.34 17.71 -17.51
C ALA A 279 11.80 16.85 -18.68
N PHE A 280 11.60 17.33 -19.90
CA PHE A 280 12.15 16.77 -21.12
C PHE A 280 12.53 17.90 -22.09
N SER A 281 13.33 17.57 -23.06
CA SER A 281 13.72 18.51 -24.12
C SER A 281 13.34 17.97 -25.50
N VAL A 282 13.02 18.86 -26.42
CA VAL A 282 12.77 18.55 -27.82
C VAL A 282 13.83 19.24 -28.67
N SER A 283 14.55 18.46 -29.49
CA SER A 283 15.58 18.96 -30.39
C SER A 283 15.07 19.02 -31.83
N PRO A 284 15.50 20.00 -32.62
CA PRO A 284 15.20 20.05 -34.04
C PRO A 284 15.89 18.90 -34.80
N VAL A 285 15.22 18.36 -35.79
CA VAL A 285 15.84 17.39 -36.73
C VAL A 285 16.69 18.13 -37.72
N ARG A 286 18.00 18.04 -37.58
CA ARG A 286 18.94 18.58 -38.60
C ARG A 286 19.24 17.50 -39.65
N LEU A 287 18.49 17.48 -40.71
CA LEU A 287 18.68 16.54 -41.85
C LEU A 287 20.06 16.67 -42.49
N GLU A 288 20.66 17.87 -42.44
CA GLU A 288 21.99 18.16 -43.02
C GLU A 288 23.15 17.45 -42.31
N THR A 289 22.95 16.98 -41.05
CA THR A 289 24.00 16.23 -40.32
C THR A 289 24.02 14.74 -40.63
N ILE A 290 23.02 14.22 -41.37
CA ILE A 290 22.92 12.80 -41.70
C ILE A 290 23.74 12.44 -42.93
N ASN A 291 24.00 13.41 -43.85
CA ASN A 291 24.82 13.24 -45.05
C ASN A 291 26.00 14.23 -45.07
N ILE A 292 27.04 13.94 -44.24
CA ILE A 292 28.26 14.75 -44.20
C ILE A 292 29.29 14.37 -45.27
N THR A 293 29.03 13.31 -46.04
CA THR A 293 29.90 12.88 -47.15
C THR A 293 29.38 13.49 -48.45
N ALA A 294 30.23 14.37 -49.03
CA ALA A 294 29.97 14.89 -50.35
C ALA A 294 29.83 13.74 -51.37
N ASP A 295 28.77 13.75 -52.18
CA ASP A 295 28.61 12.79 -53.27
C ASP A 295 29.55 13.18 -54.40
N HIS A 296 30.81 12.72 -54.27
CA HIS A 296 31.86 12.96 -55.28
C HIS A 296 31.48 12.42 -56.69
N ARG A 297 30.56 11.47 -56.77
CA ARG A 297 30.10 10.89 -58.03
C ARG A 297 29.17 11.86 -58.74
N LEU A 298 28.27 12.51 -58.03
CA LEU A 298 27.36 13.55 -58.55
C LEU A 298 28.17 14.79 -58.94
N MET A 299 29.17 15.21 -58.16
CA MET A 299 30.03 16.36 -58.45
C MET A 299 30.88 16.13 -59.69
N ASN A 300 31.43 14.93 -59.88
CA ASN A 300 32.17 14.59 -61.12
C ASN A 300 31.28 14.55 -62.35
N GLN A 301 30.00 14.11 -62.22
CA GLN A 301 29.05 14.13 -63.34
C GLN A 301 28.64 15.55 -63.75
N LEU A 302 28.53 16.48 -62.82
CA LEU A 302 28.22 17.88 -63.06
C LEU A 302 29.43 18.67 -63.63
N ALA A 303 30.68 18.25 -63.37
CA ALA A 303 31.92 18.90 -63.86
C ALA A 303 32.26 18.48 -65.31
N VAL A 304 31.60 17.50 -65.90
CA VAL A 304 31.86 17.00 -67.26
C VAL A 304 30.83 17.53 -68.25
N GLN A 305 29.82 18.34 -67.83
CA GLN A 305 28.93 19.12 -68.67
C GLN A 305 29.50 20.57 -68.86
#